data_3ac9ad7d7e1ec2cc681235425ad16cc6
#
_entry.id   3ac9ad7d7e1ec2cc681235425ad16cc6
#
_cell.length_a   1.000
_cell.length_b   1.000
_cell.length_c   1.000
_cell.angle_alpha   90.00
_cell.angle_beta   90.00
_cell.angle_gamma   90.00
#
_symmetry.space_group_name_H-M   'P 1'
#
loop_
_entity.id
_entity.type
_entity.pdbx_description
1 polymer ?
#
loop_
_entity_poly.entity_id
_entity_poly.type
_entity_poly.pdbx_seq_one_letter_code
_entity_poly.pdbx_strand_id
1 'polypeptide(L)'
;MLDIKDLTLEHHKNAERQKFVKTLMSGSIDENLYAAYLYNQFHCYMTLEMYGQENSLFVDTPGLQRASAIKTDYQKLWKNEYAPELTPRTIDYIRHIENIKEDAEKLYAHIYVRHLGDLSGGQMIRRKTPGPNNYYFFTPEQMKYKEIVRTKINQYLNIYEINVVAEARKCFEFATTLFQEMNDYDMGKTD
;
A
#
# COMPACT_ATOMS: atom_id res chain seq x y z
N MET A 1 -22.55 15.57 3.19
CA MET A 1 -21.27 15.45 3.90
C MET A 1 -20.24 14.95 2.88
N LEU A 2 -19.10 15.60 2.76
CA LEU A 2 -18.05 15.16 1.83
C LEU A 2 -17.52 13.80 2.28
N ASP A 3 -17.34 12.87 1.34
CA ASP A 3 -16.72 11.57 1.59
C ASP A 3 -15.43 11.46 0.78
N ILE A 4 -14.34 11.13 1.44
CA ILE A 4 -13.03 10.97 0.81
C ILE A 4 -13.06 9.95 -0.33
N LYS A 5 -13.90 8.91 -0.22
CA LYS A 5 -14.09 7.90 -1.27
C LYS A 5 -14.56 8.53 -2.58
N ASP A 6 -15.56 9.43 -2.50
CA ASP A 6 -16.11 10.08 -3.70
C ASP A 6 -15.10 11.04 -4.31
N LEU A 7 -14.35 11.78 -3.46
CA LEU A 7 -13.33 12.74 -3.88
C LEU A 7 -12.08 12.12 -4.51
N THR A 8 -11.87 10.80 -4.31
CA THR A 8 -10.71 10.06 -4.82
C THR A 8 -11.09 8.94 -5.80
N LEU A 9 -12.37 8.80 -6.14
CA LEU A 9 -12.91 7.68 -6.92
C LEU A 9 -12.19 7.47 -8.26
N GLU A 10 -11.93 8.53 -9.01
CA GLU A 10 -11.28 8.42 -10.33
C GLU A 10 -9.80 7.98 -10.20
N HIS A 11 -9.09 8.43 -9.17
CA HIS A 11 -7.73 7.99 -8.88
C HIS A 11 -7.69 6.50 -8.49
N HIS A 12 -8.63 6.07 -7.67
CA HIS A 12 -8.82 4.67 -7.30
C HIS A 12 -9.07 3.78 -8.53
N LYS A 13 -10.04 4.16 -9.38
CA LYS A 13 -10.34 3.43 -10.61
C LYS A 13 -9.14 3.39 -11.57
N ASN A 14 -8.38 4.48 -11.66
CA ASN A 14 -7.19 4.52 -12.50
C ASN A 14 -6.11 3.54 -12.00
N ALA A 15 -5.88 3.46 -10.69
CA ALA A 15 -4.96 2.48 -10.11
C ALA A 15 -5.41 1.03 -10.39
N GLU A 16 -6.70 0.72 -10.19
CA GLU A 16 -7.24 -0.63 -10.43
C GLU A 16 -7.17 -1.09 -11.90
N ARG A 17 -7.20 -0.16 -12.85
CA ARG A 17 -7.14 -0.46 -14.29
C ARG A 17 -5.75 -0.80 -14.81
N GLN A 18 -4.70 -0.61 -14.02
CA GLN A 18 -3.34 -0.86 -14.45
C GLN A 18 -3.11 -2.32 -14.84
N LYS A 19 -2.27 -2.54 -15.84
CA LYS A 19 -1.96 -3.89 -16.37
C LYS A 19 -1.41 -4.80 -15.27
N PHE A 20 -0.54 -4.28 -14.41
CA PHE A 20 0.04 -5.06 -13.31
C PHE A 20 -1.03 -5.56 -12.33
N VAL A 21 -2.09 -4.79 -12.05
CA VAL A 21 -3.20 -5.25 -11.21
C VAL A 21 -3.91 -6.45 -11.86
N LYS A 22 -4.07 -6.45 -13.17
CA LYS A 22 -4.60 -7.62 -13.89
C LYS A 22 -3.69 -8.83 -13.76
N THR A 23 -2.37 -8.62 -13.79
CA THR A 23 -1.37 -9.66 -13.55
C THR A 23 -1.46 -10.21 -12.13
N LEU A 24 -1.59 -9.35 -11.10
CA LEU A 24 -1.84 -9.78 -9.72
C LEU A 24 -3.12 -10.62 -9.58
N MET A 25 -4.16 -10.28 -10.33
CA MET A 25 -5.46 -10.94 -10.29
C MET A 25 -5.59 -12.15 -11.20
N SER A 26 -4.58 -12.44 -12.02
CA SER A 26 -4.62 -13.55 -13.00
C SER A 26 -4.55 -14.93 -12.34
N GLY A 27 -3.94 -15.04 -11.16
CA GLY A 27 -3.63 -16.31 -10.50
C GLY A 27 -2.39 -16.99 -11.07
N SER A 28 -1.61 -16.33 -11.93
CA SER A 28 -0.42 -16.88 -12.60
C SER A 28 0.75 -15.89 -12.64
N ILE A 29 0.80 -14.94 -11.71
CA ILE A 29 1.94 -14.03 -11.60
C ILE A 29 3.20 -14.83 -11.26
N ASP A 30 4.31 -14.49 -11.91
CA ASP A 30 5.62 -15.06 -11.59
C ASP A 30 6.01 -14.78 -10.13
N GLU A 31 6.58 -15.78 -9.44
CA GLU A 31 6.92 -15.69 -8.00
C GLU A 31 7.97 -14.63 -7.74
N ASN A 32 9.00 -14.51 -8.59
CA ASN A 32 10.06 -13.53 -8.42
C ASN A 32 9.54 -12.11 -8.70
N LEU A 33 8.70 -11.94 -9.72
CA LEU A 33 8.06 -10.65 -10.01
C LEU A 33 7.16 -10.22 -8.84
N TYR A 34 6.39 -11.13 -8.28
CA TYR A 34 5.57 -10.84 -7.11
C TYR A 34 6.43 -10.53 -5.87
N ALA A 35 7.52 -11.27 -5.66
CA ALA A 35 8.46 -10.99 -4.57
C ALA A 35 9.13 -9.61 -4.74
N ALA A 36 9.52 -9.22 -5.96
CA ALA A 36 10.06 -7.89 -6.24
C ALA A 36 9.03 -6.79 -5.95
N TYR A 37 7.77 -7.00 -6.31
CA TYR A 37 6.66 -6.12 -5.94
C TYR A 37 6.52 -6.00 -4.42
N LEU A 38 6.51 -7.13 -3.70
CA LEU A 38 6.43 -7.14 -2.24
C LEU A 38 7.61 -6.41 -1.59
N TYR A 39 8.81 -6.53 -2.15
CA TYR A 39 9.98 -5.81 -1.66
C TYR A 39 9.80 -4.28 -1.76
N ASN A 40 9.30 -3.80 -2.88
CA ASN A 40 8.96 -2.39 -3.06
C ASN A 40 7.84 -1.94 -2.10
N GLN A 41 6.79 -2.75 -1.95
CA GLN A 41 5.72 -2.48 -0.98
C GLN A 41 6.25 -2.45 0.45
N PHE A 42 7.14 -3.39 0.83
CA PHE A 42 7.73 -3.40 2.16
C PHE A 42 8.37 -2.07 2.52
N HIS A 43 9.17 -1.50 1.63
CA HIS A 43 9.83 -0.21 1.88
C HIS A 43 8.84 0.95 1.98
N CYS A 44 7.79 0.96 1.15
CA CYS A 44 6.72 1.94 1.25
C CYS A 44 5.99 1.87 2.60
N TYR A 45 5.59 0.65 3.00
CA TYR A 45 4.84 0.43 4.24
C TYR A 45 5.72 0.68 5.48
N MET A 46 6.95 0.21 5.47
CA MET A 46 7.89 0.41 6.57
C MET A 46 8.05 1.89 6.90
N THR A 47 8.26 2.74 5.89
CA THR A 47 8.44 4.18 6.09
C THR A 47 7.14 4.84 6.57
N LEU A 48 6.01 4.54 5.94
CA LEU A 48 4.72 5.08 6.35
C LEU A 48 4.32 4.66 7.77
N GLU A 49 4.50 3.38 8.09
CA GLU A 49 4.12 2.83 9.39
C GLU A 49 5.03 3.32 10.52
N MET A 50 6.32 3.52 10.26
CA MET A 50 7.26 4.11 11.19
C MET A 50 6.79 5.51 11.63
N TYR A 51 6.58 6.42 10.68
CA TYR A 51 6.11 7.77 11.00
C TYR A 51 4.65 7.80 11.48
N GLY A 52 3.80 6.90 10.98
CA GLY A 52 2.44 6.72 11.51
C GLY A 52 2.44 6.29 12.97
N GLN A 53 3.38 5.44 13.39
CA GLN A 53 3.54 5.02 14.78
C GLN A 53 4.07 6.16 15.66
N GLU A 54 5.06 6.93 15.19
CA GLU A 54 5.58 8.11 15.89
C GLU A 54 4.47 9.15 16.14
N ASN A 55 3.55 9.30 15.19
CA ASN A 55 2.38 10.18 15.30
C ASN A 55 1.15 9.51 15.98
N SER A 56 1.30 8.32 16.57
CA SER A 56 0.23 7.59 17.26
C SER A 56 -1.01 7.29 16.39
N LEU A 57 -0.84 7.14 15.07
CA LEU A 57 -1.95 7.00 14.13
C LEU A 57 -2.59 5.60 14.13
N PHE A 58 -1.95 4.60 14.74
CA PHE A 58 -2.43 3.22 14.81
C PHE A 58 -3.03 2.83 16.17
N VAL A 59 -3.17 3.78 17.11
CA VAL A 59 -3.67 3.50 18.48
C VAL A 59 -5.05 2.83 18.44
N ASP A 60 -5.95 3.30 17.57
CA ASP A 60 -7.31 2.78 17.44
C ASP A 60 -7.41 1.51 16.57
N THR A 61 -6.31 1.11 15.95
CA THR A 61 -6.25 -0.02 14.99
C THR A 61 -5.00 -0.89 15.23
N PRO A 62 -4.85 -1.47 16.43
CA PRO A 62 -3.66 -2.26 16.78
C PRO A 62 -3.51 -3.47 15.85
N GLY A 63 -2.30 -3.66 15.31
CA GLY A 63 -2.01 -4.75 14.37
C GLY A 63 -2.51 -4.53 12.94
N LEU A 64 -2.91 -3.30 12.60
CA LEU A 64 -3.22 -2.93 11.21
C LEU A 64 -1.96 -2.86 10.33
N GLN A 65 -0.80 -2.58 10.90
CA GLN A 65 0.48 -2.49 10.19
C GLN A 65 0.80 -3.76 9.41
N ARG A 66 1.34 -3.61 8.20
CA ARG A 66 1.62 -4.70 7.26
C ARG A 66 3.10 -4.90 6.91
N ALA A 67 3.98 -3.95 7.21
CA ALA A 67 5.38 -4.00 6.79
C ALA A 67 6.07 -5.34 7.18
N SER A 68 5.87 -5.81 8.40
CA SER A 68 6.45 -7.10 8.87
C SER A 68 5.90 -8.30 8.10
N ALA A 69 4.59 -8.32 7.84
CA ALA A 69 3.94 -9.39 7.08
C ALA A 69 4.41 -9.41 5.62
N ILE A 70 4.51 -8.24 4.99
CA ILE A 70 5.03 -8.09 3.61
C ILE A 70 6.48 -8.58 3.53
N LYS A 71 7.33 -8.21 4.50
CA LYS A 71 8.72 -8.66 4.58
C LYS A 71 8.81 -10.19 4.67
N THR A 72 7.97 -10.80 5.49
CA THR A 72 7.93 -12.25 5.65
C THR A 72 7.53 -12.95 4.35
N ASP A 73 6.51 -12.44 3.65
CA ASP A 73 6.06 -12.99 2.38
C ASP A 73 7.14 -12.86 1.30
N TYR A 74 7.75 -11.68 1.18
CA TYR A 74 8.88 -11.44 0.29
C TYR A 74 10.01 -12.44 0.52
N GLN A 75 10.48 -12.61 1.76
CA GLN A 75 11.59 -13.48 2.10
C GLN A 75 11.31 -14.97 1.82
N LYS A 76 10.05 -15.37 1.81
CA LYS A 76 9.65 -16.76 1.46
C LYS A 76 9.67 -17.01 -0.04
N LEU A 77 9.37 -16.00 -0.83
CA LEU A 77 9.25 -16.12 -2.29
C LEU A 77 10.55 -15.81 -3.04
N TRP A 78 11.32 -14.82 -2.58
CA TRP A 78 12.54 -14.43 -3.25
C TRP A 78 13.66 -15.46 -3.10
N LYS A 79 14.21 -15.92 -4.22
CA LYS A 79 15.21 -16.99 -4.26
C LYS A 79 16.60 -16.53 -4.71
N ASN A 80 16.71 -15.30 -5.22
CA ASN A 80 17.97 -14.80 -5.74
C ASN A 80 18.90 -14.33 -4.59
N GLU A 81 20.20 -14.32 -4.84
CA GLU A 81 21.23 -13.96 -3.86
C GLU A 81 21.13 -12.48 -3.46
N TYR A 82 20.90 -11.60 -4.43
CA TYR A 82 20.78 -10.15 -4.19
C TYR A 82 19.32 -9.75 -4.07
N ALA A 83 19.06 -8.75 -3.21
CA ALA A 83 17.72 -8.18 -3.08
C ALA A 83 17.24 -7.55 -4.40
N PRO A 84 15.92 -7.49 -4.66
CA PRO A 84 15.38 -6.75 -5.80
C PRO A 84 15.78 -5.28 -5.75
N GLU A 85 15.81 -4.64 -6.91
CA GLU A 85 15.98 -3.19 -6.95
C GLU A 85 14.70 -2.46 -6.53
N LEU A 86 14.87 -1.34 -5.84
CA LEU A 86 13.77 -0.42 -5.61
C LEU A 86 13.49 0.37 -6.88
N THR A 87 12.22 0.43 -7.25
CA THR A 87 11.82 1.27 -8.39
C THR A 87 12.01 2.76 -8.07
N PRO A 88 12.22 3.62 -9.08
CA PRO A 88 12.27 5.06 -8.88
C PRO A 88 11.06 5.60 -8.10
N ARG A 89 9.86 5.07 -8.38
CA ARG A 89 8.64 5.51 -7.70
C ARG A 89 8.60 5.11 -6.22
N THR A 90 9.13 3.96 -5.86
CA THR A 90 9.28 3.55 -4.46
C THR A 90 10.21 4.52 -3.71
N ILE A 91 11.34 4.89 -4.32
CA ILE A 91 12.30 5.85 -3.74
C ILE A 91 11.63 7.22 -3.56
N ASP A 92 10.90 7.69 -4.56
CA ASP A 92 10.16 8.96 -4.50
C ASP A 92 9.07 8.94 -3.42
N TYR A 93 8.37 7.81 -3.25
CA TYR A 93 7.38 7.64 -2.20
C TYR A 93 8.00 7.75 -0.81
N ILE A 94 9.11 7.06 -0.57
CA ILE A 94 9.84 7.12 0.70
C ILE A 94 10.19 8.57 1.03
N ARG A 95 10.83 9.28 0.10
CA ARG A 95 11.18 10.69 0.27
C ARG A 95 9.97 11.59 0.54
N HIS A 96 8.86 11.32 -0.16
CA HIS A 96 7.63 12.07 0.05
C HIS A 96 7.09 11.88 1.48
N ILE A 97 7.02 10.64 1.98
CA ILE A 97 6.57 10.34 3.34
C ILE A 97 7.51 10.98 4.39
N GLU A 98 8.81 10.94 4.15
CA GLU A 98 9.80 11.64 5.01
C GLU A 98 9.55 13.16 5.07
N ASN A 99 9.17 13.76 3.95
CA ASN A 99 8.88 15.21 3.88
C ASN A 99 7.61 15.62 4.62
N ILE A 100 6.64 14.72 4.78
CA ILE A 100 5.37 14.99 5.47
C ILE A 100 5.27 14.33 6.86
N LYS A 101 6.37 13.82 7.39
CA LYS A 101 6.40 13.00 8.60
C LYS A 101 5.81 13.65 9.86
N GLU A 102 5.76 14.97 9.92
CA GLU A 102 5.18 15.75 11.03
C GLU A 102 3.70 16.09 10.80
N ASP A 103 3.15 15.80 9.61
CA ASP A 103 1.79 16.13 9.22
C ASP A 103 0.86 14.91 9.39
N ALA A 104 0.28 14.74 10.56
CA ALA A 104 -0.54 13.57 10.92
C ALA A 104 -1.71 13.33 9.95
N GLU A 105 -2.40 14.39 9.50
CA GLU A 105 -3.51 14.31 8.56
C GLU A 105 -3.08 13.84 7.17
N LYS A 106 -1.88 14.26 6.73
CA LYS A 106 -1.33 13.84 5.44
C LYS A 106 -0.87 12.39 5.49
N LEU A 107 -0.15 11.99 6.56
CA LEU A 107 0.21 10.57 6.78
C LEU A 107 -1.02 9.69 6.85
N TYR A 108 -2.09 10.15 7.52
CA TYR A 108 -3.31 9.36 7.65
C TYR A 108 -4.04 9.18 6.31
N ALA A 109 -3.93 10.14 5.40
CA ALA A 109 -4.45 9.98 4.03
C ALA A 109 -3.77 8.80 3.29
N HIS A 110 -2.45 8.62 3.47
CA HIS A 110 -1.72 7.47 2.93
C HIS A 110 -2.10 6.15 3.64
N ILE A 111 -2.27 6.17 4.97
CA ILE A 111 -2.76 5.02 5.74
C ILE A 111 -4.16 4.60 5.24
N TYR A 112 -5.07 5.56 5.06
CA TYR A 112 -6.38 5.31 4.50
C TYR A 112 -6.32 4.60 3.15
N VAL A 113 -5.58 5.13 2.19
CA VAL A 113 -5.53 4.57 0.83
C VAL A 113 -4.94 3.16 0.84
N ARG A 114 -3.80 2.95 1.52
CA ARG A 114 -3.09 1.67 1.52
C ARG A 114 -3.78 0.61 2.37
N HIS A 115 -3.94 0.86 3.66
CA HIS A 115 -4.43 -0.16 4.59
C HIS A 115 -5.93 -0.48 4.42
N LEU A 116 -6.76 0.50 4.03
CA LEU A 116 -8.16 0.22 3.70
C LEU A 116 -8.27 -0.56 2.37
N GLY A 117 -7.36 -0.30 1.42
CA GLY A 117 -7.22 -1.08 0.20
C GLY A 117 -6.91 -2.55 0.51
N ASP A 118 -5.97 -2.81 1.41
CA ASP A 118 -5.60 -4.15 1.86
C ASP A 118 -6.77 -4.88 2.55
N LEU A 119 -7.45 -4.20 3.46
CA LEU A 119 -8.64 -4.71 4.15
C LEU A 119 -9.79 -5.03 3.19
N SER A 120 -9.84 -4.40 2.03
CA SER A 120 -10.93 -4.53 1.04
C SER A 120 -10.48 -5.36 -0.18
N GLY A 121 -9.84 -4.74 -1.16
CA GLY A 121 -9.39 -5.37 -2.41
C GLY A 121 -8.32 -6.43 -2.19
N GLY A 122 -7.46 -6.27 -1.17
CA GLY A 122 -6.42 -7.21 -0.81
C GLY A 122 -6.92 -8.64 -0.56
N GLN A 123 -8.17 -8.80 -0.12
CA GLN A 123 -8.76 -10.12 0.09
C GLN A 123 -8.96 -10.90 -1.22
N MET A 124 -9.14 -10.20 -2.34
CA MET A 124 -9.19 -10.84 -3.66
C MET A 124 -7.79 -11.19 -4.17
N ILE A 125 -6.82 -10.28 -3.99
CA ILE A 125 -5.42 -10.48 -4.38
C ILE A 125 -4.84 -11.69 -3.63
N ARG A 126 -5.09 -11.81 -2.34
CA ARG A 126 -4.64 -12.94 -1.50
C ARG A 126 -4.93 -14.31 -2.08
N ARG A 127 -6.06 -14.46 -2.77
CA ARG A 127 -6.51 -15.74 -3.35
C ARG A 127 -5.85 -16.05 -4.70
N LYS A 128 -5.12 -15.09 -5.27
CA LYS A 128 -4.60 -15.12 -6.63
C LYS A 128 -3.07 -15.06 -6.71
N THR A 129 -2.42 -14.70 -5.61
CA THR A 129 -0.98 -14.52 -5.56
C THR A 129 -0.29 -15.68 -4.85
N PRO A 130 0.97 -16.00 -5.21
CA PRO A 130 1.73 -17.09 -4.59
C PRO A 130 2.17 -16.76 -3.17
N GLY A 131 2.62 -17.78 -2.45
CA GLY A 131 3.21 -17.67 -1.12
C GLY A 131 2.20 -17.67 0.03
N PRO A 132 2.67 -17.37 1.26
CA PRO A 132 1.84 -17.49 2.46
C PRO A 132 0.79 -16.39 2.58
N ASN A 133 0.97 -15.26 1.88
CA ASN A 133 0.03 -14.14 1.83
C ASN A 133 -0.37 -13.59 3.21
N ASN A 134 0.59 -13.49 4.13
CA ASN A 134 0.42 -12.85 5.44
C ASN A 134 0.09 -11.37 5.29
N TYR A 135 0.59 -10.72 4.23
CA TYR A 135 0.31 -9.33 3.89
C TYR A 135 -1.18 -9.01 3.94
N TYR A 136 -2.00 -9.84 3.28
CA TYR A 136 -3.44 -9.63 3.18
C TYR A 136 -4.26 -10.43 4.21
N PHE A 137 -3.58 -11.06 5.17
CA PHE A 137 -4.28 -11.77 6.24
C PHE A 137 -4.66 -10.80 7.37
N PHE A 138 -5.95 -10.75 7.67
CA PHE A 138 -6.51 -10.00 8.79
C PHE A 138 -7.45 -10.89 9.59
N THR A 139 -7.43 -10.75 10.91
CA THR A 139 -8.39 -11.42 11.78
C THR A 139 -9.79 -10.84 11.61
N PRO A 140 -10.86 -11.54 12.02
CA PRO A 140 -12.21 -10.99 11.98
C PRO A 140 -12.35 -9.65 12.73
N GLU A 141 -11.61 -9.47 13.83
CA GLU A 141 -11.57 -8.21 14.58
C GLU A 141 -10.92 -7.09 13.76
N GLN A 142 -9.78 -7.38 13.13
CA GLN A 142 -9.08 -6.40 12.30
C GLN A 142 -9.90 -5.99 11.06
N MET A 143 -10.73 -6.90 10.52
CA MET A 143 -11.63 -6.55 9.41
C MET A 143 -12.64 -5.44 9.77
N LYS A 144 -12.95 -5.24 11.06
CA LYS A 144 -13.82 -4.16 11.55
C LYS A 144 -13.12 -2.80 11.50
N TYR A 145 -11.80 -2.76 11.39
CA TYR A 145 -11.04 -1.50 11.30
C TYR A 145 -11.37 -0.66 10.06
N LYS A 146 -12.04 -1.24 9.05
CA LYS A 146 -12.55 -0.48 7.90
C LYS A 146 -13.37 0.74 8.31
N GLU A 147 -14.26 0.56 9.27
CA GLU A 147 -15.13 1.65 9.75
C GLU A 147 -14.34 2.67 10.60
N ILE A 148 -13.40 2.21 11.41
CA ILE A 148 -12.53 3.10 12.21
C ILE A 148 -11.69 3.97 11.28
N VAL A 149 -11.03 3.36 10.28
CA VAL A 149 -10.21 4.09 9.31
C VAL A 149 -11.03 5.10 8.51
N ARG A 150 -12.24 4.71 8.05
CA ARG A 150 -13.14 5.64 7.35
C ARG A 150 -13.59 6.81 8.22
N THR A 151 -13.98 6.52 9.45
CA THR A 151 -14.41 7.56 10.39
C THR A 151 -13.29 8.55 10.64
N LYS A 152 -12.08 8.06 10.91
CA LYS A 152 -10.93 8.91 11.23
C LYS A 152 -10.47 9.76 10.05
N ILE A 153 -10.42 9.19 8.84
CA ILE A 153 -10.07 10.00 7.65
C ILE A 153 -11.11 11.08 7.37
N ASN A 154 -12.40 10.81 7.57
CA ASN A 154 -13.44 11.81 7.38
C ASN A 154 -13.41 12.89 8.48
N GLN A 155 -12.95 12.58 9.69
CA GLN A 155 -12.67 13.58 10.72
C GLN A 155 -11.55 14.53 10.27
N TYR A 156 -10.43 14.00 9.76
CA TYR A 156 -9.36 14.81 9.17
C TYR A 156 -9.84 15.61 7.96
N LEU A 157 -10.65 15.01 7.08
CA LEU A 157 -11.23 15.68 5.91
C LEU A 157 -12.05 16.92 6.30
N ASN A 158 -12.83 16.86 7.36
CA ASN A 158 -13.64 17.98 7.83
C ASN A 158 -12.82 19.19 8.32
N ILE A 159 -11.56 18.96 8.71
CA ILE A 159 -10.67 20.00 9.26
C ILE A 159 -9.62 20.44 8.22
N TYR A 160 -9.09 19.48 7.46
CA TYR A 160 -7.94 19.64 6.58
C TYR A 160 -8.25 19.20 5.14
N GLU A 161 -9.44 19.52 4.63
CA GLU A 161 -9.95 19.01 3.33
C GLU A 161 -8.91 19.03 2.22
N ILE A 162 -8.30 20.20 1.96
CA ILE A 162 -7.34 20.38 0.85
C ILE A 162 -6.15 19.43 0.99
N ASN A 163 -5.56 19.34 2.18
CA ASN A 163 -4.39 18.50 2.43
C ASN A 163 -4.73 17.03 2.30
N VAL A 164 -5.83 16.59 2.94
CA VAL A 164 -6.25 15.19 2.97
C VAL A 164 -6.59 14.68 1.58
N VAL A 165 -7.36 15.45 0.80
CA VAL A 165 -7.73 15.08 -0.57
C VAL A 165 -6.51 15.03 -1.48
N ALA A 166 -5.64 16.04 -1.40
CA ALA A 166 -4.42 16.10 -2.21
C ALA A 166 -3.49 14.91 -1.93
N GLU A 167 -3.27 14.57 -0.64
CA GLU A 167 -2.40 13.46 -0.27
C GLU A 167 -3.01 12.09 -0.59
N ALA A 168 -4.31 11.91 -0.41
CA ALA A 168 -4.97 10.66 -0.81
C ALA A 168 -4.87 10.44 -2.33
N ARG A 169 -5.09 11.48 -3.14
CA ARG A 169 -4.90 11.42 -4.60
C ARG A 169 -3.45 11.10 -4.98
N LYS A 170 -2.50 11.78 -4.34
CA LYS A 170 -1.07 11.54 -4.53
C LYS A 170 -0.68 10.09 -4.18
N CYS A 171 -1.24 9.53 -3.11
CA CYS A 171 -1.01 8.13 -2.76
C CYS A 171 -1.47 7.17 -3.87
N PHE A 172 -2.64 7.41 -4.47
CA PHE A 172 -3.12 6.64 -5.64
C PHE A 172 -2.22 6.83 -6.87
N GLU A 173 -1.70 8.03 -7.10
CA GLU A 173 -0.76 8.31 -8.21
C GLU A 173 0.56 7.55 -8.01
N PHE A 174 1.09 7.50 -6.79
CA PHE A 174 2.26 6.69 -6.45
C PHE A 174 2.01 5.20 -6.71
N ALA A 175 0.85 4.68 -6.27
CA ALA A 175 0.48 3.29 -6.51
C ALA A 175 0.33 3.00 -8.02
N THR A 176 -0.36 3.87 -8.76
CA THR A 176 -0.54 3.75 -10.21
C THR A 176 0.80 3.69 -10.95
N THR A 177 1.73 4.60 -10.63
CA THR A 177 3.04 4.64 -11.28
C THR A 177 3.91 3.45 -10.88
N LEU A 178 3.85 3.01 -9.61
CA LEU A 178 4.52 1.77 -9.21
C LEU A 178 4.00 0.56 -10.01
N PHE A 179 2.70 0.43 -10.21
CA PHE A 179 2.14 -0.64 -11.04
C PHE A 179 2.64 -0.56 -12.49
N GLN A 180 2.83 0.65 -13.03
CA GLN A 180 3.41 0.84 -14.37
C GLN A 180 4.87 0.39 -14.41
N GLU A 181 5.69 0.80 -13.43
CA GLU A 181 7.08 0.38 -13.31
C GLU A 181 7.23 -1.13 -13.15
N MET A 182 6.32 -1.78 -12.39
CA MET A 182 6.34 -3.24 -12.22
C MET A 182 5.98 -4.03 -13.49
N ASN A 183 5.30 -3.43 -14.47
CA ASN A 183 5.08 -4.09 -15.77
C ASN A 183 6.38 -4.30 -16.55
N ASP A 184 7.30 -3.35 -16.41
CA ASP A 184 8.55 -3.31 -17.16
C ASP A 184 9.75 -3.66 -16.26
N TYR A 185 9.46 -4.20 -15.08
CA TYR A 185 10.48 -4.52 -14.08
C TYR A 185 11.43 -5.61 -14.61
N ASP A 186 12.70 -5.25 -14.74
CA ASP A 186 13.75 -6.19 -15.13
C ASP A 186 14.19 -7.00 -13.89
N MET A 187 13.84 -8.28 -13.88
CA MET A 187 14.23 -9.18 -12.79
C MET A 187 15.68 -9.65 -12.87
N GLY A 188 16.47 -9.07 -13.79
CA GLY A 188 17.81 -9.55 -14.11
C GLY A 188 17.72 -10.95 -14.74
N LYS A 189 18.29 -11.15 -15.90
CA LYS A 189 18.48 -12.50 -16.43
C LYS A 189 19.46 -13.19 -15.48
N THR A 190 18.97 -14.16 -14.71
CA THR A 190 19.86 -15.14 -14.09
C THR A 190 20.43 -15.95 -15.24
N ASP A 191 21.66 -15.64 -15.65
CA ASP A 191 22.47 -16.51 -16.49
C ASP A 191 22.79 -17.80 -15.76
#